data_23c8bd77aca0322c2d1ccb75e9a926a2
#
_entry.id   23c8bd77aca0322c2d1ccb75e9a926a2
#
_cell.length_a   1.000
_cell.length_b   1.000
_cell.length_c   1.000
_cell.angle_alpha   90.00
_cell.angle_beta   90.00
_cell.angle_gamma   90.00
#
_symmetry.space_group_name_H-M   'P 1'
#
loop_
_entity.id
_entity.type
_entity.pdbx_description
1 polymer ?
#
loop_
_entity_poly.entity_id
_entity_poly.type
_entity_poly.pdbx_seq_one_letter_code
_entity_poly.pdbx_strand_id
1 'polypeptide(L)'
;MLIIGCKKDNPQLGNPPTLAEASFAYSVSSTSANVLNLTATSQNYQCLWDFGNGVKAQGATAVASYPYAGTYTIKLTVFNKGGSRSTTQDVVIAQTDLSLLNNPIFTKLTGGATGPGFKTWVIDSTQTGHMGVGPDPESALGTVPEWWAAGPLDKAGAGLYNDKYIFTLNGFKFDMITNGDVYVHNSLSASFPGSFQNLGDFTAPYGDQLDKTWLLTEGTSPTITVSNGSFLGFYTGVLTYRILDLTDSTMQLQYGHHAGGLKWYLKLKTE
;
A
#
# COMPACT_ATOMS: atom_id res chain seq x y z
N MET A 1 -15.06 4.41 -59.67
CA MET A 1 -15.25 4.34 -58.23
C MET A 1 -14.16 3.44 -57.65
N LEU A 2 -13.06 4.06 -57.17
CA LEU A 2 -11.95 3.30 -56.56
C LEU A 2 -12.30 3.01 -55.12
N ILE A 3 -12.39 1.77 -54.75
CA ILE A 3 -12.51 1.34 -53.33
C ILE A 3 -11.10 1.21 -52.78
N ILE A 4 -10.67 2.18 -51.99
CA ILE A 4 -9.40 2.10 -51.23
C ILE A 4 -9.71 1.25 -49.99
N GLY A 5 -9.35 -0.04 -50.03
CA GLY A 5 -9.40 -0.91 -48.89
C GLY A 5 -8.33 -0.50 -47.87
N CYS A 6 -8.76 -0.11 -46.66
CA CYS A 6 -7.85 0.02 -45.54
C CYS A 6 -7.18 -1.34 -45.28
N LYS A 7 -5.85 -1.40 -45.43
CA LYS A 7 -5.04 -2.54 -45.01
C LYS A 7 -5.07 -2.59 -43.47
N LYS A 8 -5.70 -3.59 -42.92
CA LYS A 8 -5.72 -3.83 -41.48
C LYS A 8 -4.32 -4.29 -41.09
N ASP A 9 -3.52 -3.38 -40.50
CA ASP A 9 -2.26 -3.78 -39.88
C ASP A 9 -2.57 -4.73 -38.71
N ASN A 10 -2.16 -5.99 -38.85
CA ASN A 10 -2.19 -6.96 -37.77
C ASN A 10 -0.88 -6.79 -36.99
N PRO A 11 -0.87 -6.15 -35.81
CA PRO A 11 0.34 -6.04 -35.03
C PRO A 11 0.79 -7.44 -34.59
N GLN A 12 1.95 -7.88 -35.06
CA GLN A 12 2.58 -9.11 -34.60
C GLN A 12 3.14 -8.87 -33.20
N LEU A 13 2.66 -9.59 -32.21
CA LEU A 13 3.28 -9.67 -30.90
C LEU A 13 4.66 -10.30 -31.07
N GLY A 14 5.69 -9.69 -30.46
CA GLY A 14 7.03 -10.26 -30.41
C GLY A 14 7.05 -11.57 -29.61
N ASN A 15 8.18 -12.27 -29.59
CA ASN A 15 8.36 -13.41 -28.71
C ASN A 15 8.41 -12.96 -27.24
N PRO A 16 7.78 -13.72 -26.30
CA PRO A 16 7.92 -13.44 -24.88
C PRO A 16 9.39 -13.62 -24.44
N PRO A 17 9.79 -13.03 -23.30
CA PRO A 17 11.14 -13.21 -22.77
C PRO A 17 11.46 -14.70 -22.55
N THR A 18 12.71 -15.08 -22.80
CA THR A 18 13.25 -16.39 -22.48
C THR A 18 13.54 -16.51 -20.98
N LEU A 19 13.75 -17.72 -20.49
CA LEU A 19 14.14 -17.94 -19.09
C LEU A 19 15.52 -17.30 -18.77
N ALA A 20 16.46 -17.34 -19.71
CA ALA A 20 17.76 -16.69 -19.56
C ALA A 20 17.65 -15.16 -19.46
N GLU A 21 16.76 -14.55 -20.24
CA GLU A 21 16.49 -13.10 -20.18
C GLU A 21 15.77 -12.71 -18.89
N ALA A 22 14.98 -13.59 -18.27
CA ALA A 22 14.34 -13.38 -16.99
C ALA A 22 15.25 -13.70 -15.79
N SER A 23 16.50 -14.13 -16.01
CA SER A 23 17.43 -14.42 -14.91
C SER A 23 17.97 -13.15 -14.26
N PHE A 24 18.50 -13.30 -13.05
CA PHE A 24 19.14 -12.22 -12.30
C PHE A 24 20.30 -12.73 -11.47
N ALA A 25 21.16 -11.81 -11.05
CA ALA A 25 22.20 -12.03 -10.08
C ALA A 25 21.99 -11.14 -8.85
N TYR A 26 22.59 -11.53 -7.72
CA TYR A 26 22.67 -10.67 -6.56
C TYR A 26 24.07 -10.66 -5.94
N SER A 27 24.37 -9.59 -5.24
CA SER A 27 25.56 -9.47 -4.38
C SER A 27 25.13 -8.93 -3.01
N VAL A 28 25.85 -9.34 -1.98
CA VAL A 28 25.66 -8.81 -0.64
C VAL A 28 26.21 -7.37 -0.59
N SER A 29 25.47 -6.46 0.04
CA SER A 29 25.92 -5.08 0.24
C SER A 29 27.13 -5.02 1.17
N SER A 30 28.00 -4.04 0.95
CA SER A 30 29.12 -3.75 1.86
C SER A 30 28.69 -3.20 3.22
N THR A 31 27.44 -2.75 3.36
CA THR A 31 26.92 -2.11 4.57
C THR A 31 26.22 -3.08 5.53
N SER A 32 25.63 -4.15 5.00
CA SER A 32 24.96 -5.19 5.83
C SER A 32 24.87 -6.50 5.05
N ALA A 33 25.13 -7.62 5.73
CA ALA A 33 24.93 -8.96 5.19
C ALA A 33 23.44 -9.27 4.86
N ASN A 34 22.53 -8.48 5.38
CA ASN A 34 21.08 -8.59 5.23
C ASN A 34 20.53 -7.72 4.09
N VAL A 35 21.41 -7.03 3.36
CA VAL A 35 21.03 -6.19 2.22
C VAL A 35 21.64 -6.75 0.94
N LEU A 36 20.80 -7.02 -0.05
CA LEU A 36 21.19 -7.58 -1.33
C LEU A 36 20.98 -6.59 -2.46
N ASN A 37 22.01 -6.38 -3.28
CA ASN A 37 21.90 -5.65 -4.53
C ASN A 37 21.55 -6.63 -5.66
N LEU A 38 20.43 -6.42 -6.31
CA LEU A 38 19.89 -7.29 -7.35
C LEU A 38 20.08 -6.63 -8.72
N THR A 39 20.40 -7.44 -9.73
CA THR A 39 20.59 -6.98 -11.09
C THR A 39 19.95 -7.96 -12.06
N ALA A 40 18.96 -7.51 -12.83
CA ALA A 40 18.36 -8.30 -13.90
C ALA A 40 19.33 -8.47 -15.07
N THR A 41 19.34 -9.63 -15.71
CA THR A 41 20.15 -9.89 -16.91
C THR A 41 19.68 -9.01 -18.07
N SER A 42 18.37 -8.85 -18.26
CA SER A 42 17.80 -8.04 -19.31
C SER A 42 17.44 -6.63 -18.81
N GLN A 43 18.39 -5.72 -18.88
CA GLN A 43 18.23 -4.36 -18.37
C GLN A 43 17.31 -3.46 -19.22
N ASN A 44 17.02 -3.85 -20.46
CA ASN A 44 16.16 -3.11 -21.39
C ASN A 44 14.66 -3.50 -21.28
N TYR A 45 14.33 -4.48 -20.44
CA TYR A 45 12.96 -4.90 -20.21
C TYR A 45 12.38 -4.18 -18.97
N GLN A 46 11.06 -4.06 -18.93
CA GLN A 46 10.42 -3.67 -17.70
C GLN A 46 10.57 -4.83 -16.69
N CYS A 47 11.15 -4.55 -15.54
CA CYS A 47 11.42 -5.51 -14.49
C CYS A 47 10.56 -5.22 -13.26
N LEU A 48 9.93 -6.27 -12.73
CA LEU A 48 9.16 -6.24 -11.50
C LEU A 48 9.73 -7.29 -10.54
N TRP A 49 10.14 -6.84 -9.36
CA TRP A 49 10.69 -7.65 -8.30
C TRP A 49 9.66 -7.91 -7.20
N ASP A 50 9.68 -9.13 -6.66
CA ASP A 50 9.06 -9.49 -5.39
C ASP A 50 10.17 -10.13 -4.53
N PHE A 51 10.47 -9.54 -3.38
CA PHE A 51 11.61 -9.97 -2.56
C PHE A 51 11.27 -11.13 -1.62
N GLY A 52 10.01 -11.61 -1.62
CA GLY A 52 9.57 -12.70 -0.76
C GLY A 52 9.35 -12.30 0.71
N ASN A 53 9.52 -11.03 1.04
CA ASN A 53 9.29 -10.46 2.37
C ASN A 53 8.13 -9.45 2.41
N GLY A 54 7.28 -9.45 1.37
CA GLY A 54 6.18 -8.52 1.20
C GLY A 54 6.54 -7.23 0.44
N VAL A 55 7.84 -6.94 0.27
CA VAL A 55 8.32 -5.75 -0.45
C VAL A 55 8.52 -6.07 -1.93
N LYS A 56 8.15 -5.11 -2.78
CA LYS A 56 8.28 -5.17 -4.24
C LYS A 56 9.02 -3.95 -4.75
N ALA A 57 9.68 -4.10 -5.91
CA ALA A 57 10.38 -3.01 -6.57
C ALA A 57 10.24 -3.11 -8.10
N GLN A 58 10.57 -2.03 -8.81
CA GLN A 58 10.65 -1.96 -10.26
C GLN A 58 12.03 -1.47 -10.70
N GLY A 59 12.43 -1.82 -11.91
CA GLY A 59 13.69 -1.41 -12.52
C GLY A 59 14.64 -2.56 -12.77
N ALA A 60 15.64 -2.33 -13.62
CA ALA A 60 16.65 -3.33 -13.97
C ALA A 60 17.55 -3.71 -12.79
N THR A 61 17.67 -2.83 -11.80
CA THR A 61 18.36 -3.07 -10.53
C THR A 61 17.42 -2.79 -9.37
N ALA A 62 17.63 -3.47 -8.24
CA ALA A 62 16.86 -3.26 -7.02
C ALA A 62 17.74 -3.55 -5.79
N VAL A 63 17.32 -3.05 -4.64
CA VAL A 63 17.96 -3.36 -3.34
C VAL A 63 16.92 -4.03 -2.46
N ALA A 64 17.20 -5.24 -2.02
CA ALA A 64 16.36 -5.99 -1.09
C ALA A 64 16.96 -5.95 0.31
N SER A 65 16.17 -5.61 1.31
CA SER A 65 16.56 -5.54 2.73
C SER A 65 15.77 -6.59 3.53
N TYR A 66 16.48 -7.38 4.34
CA TYR A 66 15.92 -8.48 5.11
C TYR A 66 16.29 -8.33 6.59
N PRO A 67 15.48 -7.59 7.37
CA PRO A 67 15.79 -7.37 8.79
C PRO A 67 15.83 -8.66 9.62
N TYR A 68 15.09 -9.69 9.22
CA TYR A 68 14.98 -10.95 9.97
C TYR A 68 15.73 -12.07 9.27
N ALA A 69 16.30 -12.98 10.05
CA ALA A 69 16.85 -14.24 9.55
C ALA A 69 15.74 -15.09 8.93
N GLY A 70 16.04 -15.81 7.86
CA GLY A 70 15.08 -16.67 7.17
C GLY A 70 15.53 -17.03 5.77
N THR A 71 14.73 -17.84 5.09
CA THR A 71 14.86 -18.11 3.66
C THR A 71 13.78 -17.34 2.92
N TYR A 72 14.20 -16.56 1.93
CA TYR A 72 13.33 -15.71 1.13
C TYR A 72 13.42 -16.08 -0.34
N THR A 73 12.28 -16.26 -0.99
CA THR A 73 12.21 -16.52 -2.42
C THR A 73 12.07 -15.20 -3.18
N ILE A 74 13.16 -14.75 -3.81
CA ILE A 74 13.14 -13.58 -4.69
C ILE A 74 12.57 -13.98 -6.04
N LYS A 75 11.58 -13.24 -6.53
CA LYS A 75 11.00 -13.41 -7.87
C LYS A 75 11.25 -12.18 -8.71
N LEU A 76 11.82 -12.39 -9.90
CA LEU A 76 11.87 -11.38 -10.96
C LEU A 76 10.85 -11.73 -12.05
N THR A 77 10.06 -10.75 -12.47
CA THR A 77 9.23 -10.83 -13.67
C THR A 77 9.67 -9.76 -14.65
N VAL A 78 10.04 -10.17 -15.86
CA VAL A 78 10.40 -9.26 -16.94
C VAL A 78 9.30 -9.24 -18.01
N PHE A 79 9.13 -8.07 -18.63
CA PHE A 79 8.09 -7.82 -19.63
C PHE A 79 8.71 -7.24 -20.89
N ASN A 80 8.26 -7.72 -22.04
CA ASN A 80 8.54 -7.13 -23.35
C ASN A 80 7.24 -7.08 -24.17
N LYS A 81 7.31 -6.65 -25.45
CA LYS A 81 6.15 -6.58 -26.34
C LYS A 81 5.51 -7.94 -26.66
N GLY A 82 6.21 -9.05 -26.41
CA GLY A 82 5.74 -10.41 -26.65
C GLY A 82 5.10 -11.06 -25.41
N GLY A 83 5.20 -10.45 -24.24
CA GLY A 83 4.63 -11.00 -23.01
C GLY A 83 5.57 -10.87 -21.80
N SER A 84 5.45 -11.79 -20.85
CA SER A 84 6.26 -11.79 -19.62
C SER A 84 6.86 -13.16 -19.31
N ARG A 85 7.92 -13.15 -18.52
CA ARG A 85 8.55 -14.35 -17.96
C ARG A 85 9.01 -14.07 -16.55
N SER A 86 8.85 -15.04 -15.65
CA SER A 86 9.35 -14.95 -14.29
C SER A 86 10.38 -16.02 -14.00
N THR A 87 11.30 -15.70 -13.08
CA THR A 87 12.21 -16.65 -12.43
C THR A 87 12.24 -16.39 -10.93
N THR A 88 12.66 -17.39 -10.16
CA THR A 88 12.81 -17.31 -8.70
C THR A 88 14.17 -17.82 -8.28
N GLN A 89 14.68 -17.27 -7.16
CA GLN A 89 15.88 -17.75 -6.50
C GLN A 89 15.72 -17.60 -4.99
N ASP A 90 16.04 -18.66 -4.23
CA ASP A 90 16.03 -18.60 -2.79
C ASP A 90 17.34 -18.01 -2.27
N VAL A 91 17.21 -17.14 -1.26
CA VAL A 91 18.34 -16.54 -0.53
C VAL A 91 18.17 -16.83 0.96
N VAL A 92 19.28 -17.17 1.63
CA VAL A 92 19.30 -17.43 3.06
C VAL A 92 19.92 -16.24 3.77
N ILE A 93 19.18 -15.63 4.67
CA ILE A 93 19.64 -14.60 5.59
C ILE A 93 19.94 -15.28 6.94
N ALA A 94 21.22 -15.35 7.28
CA ALA A 94 21.67 -16.17 8.40
C ALA A 94 21.35 -15.56 9.77
N GLN A 95 21.27 -14.23 9.87
CA GLN A 95 21.10 -13.51 11.15
C GLN A 95 20.07 -12.40 11.04
N THR A 96 19.38 -12.11 12.16
CA THR A 96 18.49 -10.95 12.28
C THR A 96 19.33 -9.69 12.51
N ASP A 97 19.06 -8.64 11.74
CA ASP A 97 19.66 -7.31 11.85
C ASP A 97 18.55 -6.26 12.02
N LEU A 98 18.15 -6.03 13.27
CA LEU A 98 17.09 -5.06 13.59
C LEU A 98 17.50 -3.61 13.34
N SER A 99 18.79 -3.32 13.09
CA SER A 99 19.23 -1.96 12.75
C SER A 99 18.65 -1.49 11.42
N LEU A 100 18.27 -2.42 10.54
CA LEU A 100 17.57 -2.14 9.28
C LEU A 100 16.12 -1.67 9.47
N LEU A 101 15.57 -1.83 10.67
CA LEU A 101 14.24 -1.34 11.07
C LEU A 101 14.32 -0.06 11.92
N ASN A 102 15.49 0.54 12.05
CA ASN A 102 15.70 1.74 12.85
C ASN A 102 15.21 3.01 12.12
N ASN A 103 13.94 2.98 11.70
CA ASN A 103 13.24 4.11 11.10
C ASN A 103 12.23 4.67 12.11
N PRO A 104 12.28 5.99 12.43
CA PRO A 104 11.34 6.61 13.34
C PRO A 104 9.87 6.38 13.00
N ILE A 105 9.54 6.27 11.71
CA ILE A 105 8.15 5.98 11.27
C ILE A 105 7.75 4.56 11.70
N PHE A 106 8.63 3.56 11.57
CA PHE A 106 8.34 2.20 12.05
C PHE A 106 8.07 2.19 13.55
N THR A 107 8.91 2.89 14.34
CA THR A 107 8.71 2.98 15.79
C THR A 107 7.38 3.62 16.15
N LYS A 108 7.04 4.74 15.54
CA LYS A 108 5.78 5.44 15.79
C LYS A 108 4.57 4.59 15.35
N LEU A 109 4.66 3.94 14.19
CA LEU A 109 3.54 3.19 13.61
C LEU A 109 3.28 1.85 14.32
N THR A 110 4.33 1.16 14.81
CA THR A 110 4.26 -0.23 15.31
C THR A 110 4.80 -0.42 16.73
N GLY A 111 5.38 0.61 17.34
CA GLY A 111 6.12 0.47 18.60
C GLY A 111 7.58 0.05 18.42
N GLY A 112 8.02 -0.22 17.17
CA GLY A 112 9.41 -0.51 16.81
C GLY A 112 9.90 -1.91 17.15
N ALA A 113 11.09 -2.23 16.67
CA ALA A 113 11.70 -3.57 16.78
C ALA A 113 12.12 -3.94 18.22
N THR A 114 12.36 -2.96 19.08
CA THR A 114 12.73 -3.15 20.51
C THR A 114 11.55 -2.97 21.46
N GLY A 115 10.38 -2.58 20.93
CA GLY A 115 9.14 -2.44 21.66
C GLY A 115 8.17 -3.60 21.36
N PRO A 116 6.84 -3.38 21.44
CA PRO A 116 5.86 -4.42 21.20
C PRO A 116 5.87 -4.94 19.76
N GLY A 117 6.39 -4.18 18.80
CA GLY A 117 6.44 -4.54 17.39
C GLY A 117 5.10 -4.49 16.67
N PHE A 118 4.04 -4.06 17.35
CA PHE A 118 2.73 -3.79 16.74
C PHE A 118 1.99 -2.68 17.50
N LYS A 119 1.10 -1.98 16.81
CA LYS A 119 0.15 -1.02 17.39
C LYS A 119 -1.21 -1.16 16.72
N THR A 120 -2.26 -0.98 17.53
CA THR A 120 -3.65 -0.87 17.06
C THR A 120 -4.00 0.59 16.93
N TRP A 121 -4.52 0.96 15.76
CA TRP A 121 -5.00 2.29 15.44
C TRP A 121 -6.49 2.26 15.20
N VAL A 122 -7.19 3.29 15.66
CA VAL A 122 -8.63 3.49 15.48
C VAL A 122 -8.88 4.92 15.00
N ILE A 123 -10.01 5.17 14.37
CA ILE A 123 -10.42 6.54 14.01
C ILE A 123 -10.58 7.39 15.29
N ASP A 124 -9.97 8.57 15.33
CA ASP A 124 -10.14 9.49 16.45
C ASP A 124 -11.45 10.28 16.30
N SER A 125 -12.55 9.58 16.46
CA SER A 125 -13.92 10.08 16.24
C SER A 125 -14.31 11.30 17.08
N THR A 126 -13.54 11.60 18.13
CA THR A 126 -13.79 12.76 19.01
C THR A 126 -13.15 14.06 18.50
N GLN A 127 -12.26 13.97 17.51
CA GLN A 127 -11.59 15.12 16.93
C GLN A 127 -12.37 15.71 15.75
N THR A 128 -12.51 17.03 15.73
CA THR A 128 -13.00 17.72 14.53
C THR A 128 -12.07 17.46 13.35
N GLY A 129 -12.65 17.14 12.19
CA GLY A 129 -11.89 16.79 10.99
C GLY A 129 -11.19 15.43 11.06
N HIS A 130 -11.69 14.51 11.92
CA HIS A 130 -11.23 13.12 11.94
C HIS A 130 -11.54 12.39 10.61
N MET A 131 -12.50 12.88 9.86
CA MET A 131 -12.76 12.57 8.46
C MET A 131 -13.06 13.89 7.75
N GLY A 132 -12.61 14.04 6.50
CA GLY A 132 -12.91 15.25 5.74
C GLY A 132 -12.51 15.13 4.28
N VAL A 133 -12.92 16.11 3.46
CA VAL A 133 -12.67 16.13 2.03
C VAL A 133 -12.31 17.53 1.53
N GLY A 134 -11.44 17.58 0.55
CA GLY A 134 -11.00 18.78 -0.16
C GLY A 134 -10.70 18.49 -1.64
N PRO A 135 -10.21 19.49 -2.38
CA PRO A 135 -9.90 19.36 -3.80
C PRO A 135 -8.64 18.51 -4.07
N ASP A 136 -8.60 17.88 -5.26
CA ASP A 136 -7.40 17.29 -5.85
C ASP A 136 -7.24 17.89 -7.28
N PRO A 137 -6.20 18.68 -7.55
CA PRO A 137 -5.07 19.03 -6.68
C PRO A 137 -5.46 19.94 -5.50
N GLU A 138 -4.62 19.94 -4.47
CA GLU A 138 -4.76 20.81 -3.31
C GLU A 138 -4.80 22.28 -3.73
N SER A 139 -5.62 23.08 -3.04
CA SER A 139 -5.67 24.54 -3.23
C SER A 139 -4.50 25.24 -2.53
N ALA A 140 -4.51 26.58 -2.58
CA ALA A 140 -3.56 27.42 -1.84
C ALA A 140 -3.67 27.27 -0.30
N LEU A 141 -4.75 26.68 0.22
CA LEU A 141 -4.93 26.38 1.64
C LEU A 141 -4.14 25.15 2.10
N GLY A 142 -3.59 24.37 1.14
CA GLY A 142 -2.72 23.23 1.41
C GLY A 142 -3.46 21.96 1.82
N THR A 143 -2.86 21.18 2.73
CA THR A 143 -3.32 19.87 3.13
C THR A 143 -4.41 19.90 4.20
N VAL A 144 -5.56 20.48 3.89
CA VAL A 144 -6.71 20.62 4.80
C VAL A 144 -8.01 20.16 4.12
N PRO A 145 -9.00 19.67 4.88
CA PRO A 145 -10.31 19.30 4.35
C PRO A 145 -11.16 20.54 4.13
N GLU A 146 -10.97 21.21 2.99
CA GLU A 146 -11.57 22.53 2.70
C GLU A 146 -13.08 22.51 2.49
N TRP A 147 -13.60 21.42 1.93
CA TRP A 147 -15.01 21.39 1.53
C TRP A 147 -15.93 20.89 2.63
N TRP A 148 -15.43 19.94 3.41
CA TRP A 148 -16.17 19.42 4.56
C TRP A 148 -15.19 18.74 5.54
N ALA A 149 -15.46 18.94 6.82
CA ALA A 149 -14.74 18.31 7.92
C ALA A 149 -15.77 17.82 8.96
N ALA A 150 -15.71 16.56 9.32
CA ALA A 150 -16.60 15.94 10.30
C ALA A 150 -16.45 16.61 11.68
N GLY A 151 -17.58 16.95 12.30
CA GLY A 151 -17.64 17.23 13.72
C GLY A 151 -17.41 15.95 14.55
N PRO A 152 -17.17 16.06 15.87
CA PRO A 152 -17.07 14.91 16.74
C PRO A 152 -18.29 13.98 16.60
N LEU A 153 -18.03 12.68 16.37
CA LEU A 153 -19.05 11.62 16.25
C LEU A 153 -20.03 11.75 15.07
N ASP A 154 -19.81 12.63 14.10
CA ASP A 154 -20.71 12.84 12.94
C ASP A 154 -21.01 11.57 12.13
N LYS A 155 -20.16 10.56 12.20
CA LYS A 155 -20.33 9.29 11.49
C LYS A 155 -20.64 8.12 12.44
N ALA A 156 -21.21 8.41 13.62
CA ALA A 156 -21.59 7.35 14.54
C ALA A 156 -22.66 6.44 13.92
N GLY A 157 -22.43 5.13 13.99
CA GLY A 157 -23.29 4.11 13.37
C GLY A 157 -23.05 3.90 11.87
N ALA A 158 -21.97 4.44 11.30
CA ALA A 158 -21.63 4.24 9.88
C ALA A 158 -20.71 3.02 9.63
N GLY A 159 -20.31 2.23 10.66
CA GLY A 159 -19.35 1.13 10.53
C GLY A 159 -17.90 1.60 10.50
N LEU A 160 -17.63 2.88 10.78
CA LEU A 160 -16.28 3.45 10.70
C LEU A 160 -15.54 3.49 12.04
N TYR A 161 -16.27 3.65 13.17
CA TYR A 161 -15.64 3.96 14.46
C TYR A 161 -15.31 2.74 15.30
N ASN A 162 -15.79 1.57 14.94
CA ASN A 162 -15.47 0.30 15.58
C ASN A 162 -14.38 -0.49 14.86
N ASP A 163 -13.89 0.03 13.73
CA ASP A 163 -12.78 -0.56 12.99
C ASP A 163 -11.47 -0.43 13.74
N LYS A 164 -10.60 -1.46 13.62
CA LYS A 164 -9.24 -1.45 14.14
C LYS A 164 -8.25 -1.79 13.04
N TYR A 165 -7.12 -1.08 13.05
CA TYR A 165 -6.05 -1.21 12.06
C TYR A 165 -4.77 -1.56 12.79
N ILE A 166 -4.28 -2.79 12.65
CA ILE A 166 -3.13 -3.32 13.38
C ILE A 166 -1.94 -3.38 12.45
N PHE A 167 -0.93 -2.56 12.71
CA PHE A 167 0.33 -2.58 11.98
C PHE A 167 1.34 -3.38 12.79
N THR A 168 1.83 -4.49 12.21
CA THR A 168 2.87 -5.35 12.79
C THR A 168 4.16 -5.20 11.98
N LEU A 169 5.27 -4.94 12.66
CA LEU A 169 6.57 -4.69 12.03
C LEU A 169 7.16 -5.99 11.47
N ASN A 170 7.06 -7.09 12.23
CA ASN A 170 7.57 -8.39 11.76
C ASN A 170 6.74 -8.88 10.57
N GLY A 171 7.38 -9.02 9.42
CA GLY A 171 6.75 -9.40 8.17
C GLY A 171 5.89 -8.31 7.54
N PHE A 172 5.91 -7.07 8.07
CA PHE A 172 5.11 -5.94 7.59
C PHE A 172 3.62 -6.32 7.46
N LYS A 173 3.10 -7.01 8.48
CA LYS A 173 1.72 -7.49 8.48
C LYS A 173 0.73 -6.38 8.84
N PHE A 174 -0.46 -6.48 8.26
CA PHE A 174 -1.57 -5.57 8.50
C PHE A 174 -2.86 -6.36 8.70
N ASP A 175 -3.54 -6.11 9.81
CA ASP A 175 -4.87 -6.66 10.06
C ASP A 175 -5.88 -5.51 10.14
N MET A 176 -7.00 -5.66 9.44
CA MET A 176 -8.15 -4.77 9.51
C MET A 176 -9.31 -5.53 10.13
N ILE A 177 -9.72 -5.12 11.34
CA ILE A 177 -10.86 -5.68 12.07
C ILE A 177 -12.04 -4.76 11.86
N THR A 178 -13.09 -5.23 11.21
CA THR A 178 -14.23 -4.43 10.76
C THR A 178 -15.46 -4.56 11.66
N ASN A 179 -15.45 -5.58 12.54
CA ASN A 179 -16.63 -5.92 13.33
C ASN A 179 -17.91 -6.16 12.51
N GLY A 180 -17.75 -6.51 11.24
CA GLY A 180 -18.81 -6.95 10.33
C GLY A 180 -19.25 -5.93 9.28
N ASP A 181 -18.86 -4.65 9.40
CA ASP A 181 -19.20 -3.65 8.42
C ASP A 181 -18.09 -2.59 8.22
N VAL A 182 -18.19 -1.81 7.15
CA VAL A 182 -17.27 -0.72 6.81
C VAL A 182 -18.03 0.45 6.21
N TYR A 183 -17.40 1.62 6.15
CA TYR A 183 -17.94 2.81 5.52
C TYR A 183 -17.28 3.07 4.16
N VAL A 184 -18.06 3.15 3.09
CA VAL A 184 -17.57 3.22 1.72
C VAL A 184 -18.20 4.41 0.97
N HIS A 185 -17.43 5.02 0.07
CA HIS A 185 -17.90 6.11 -0.77
C HIS A 185 -19.03 5.64 -1.68
N ASN A 186 -20.05 6.48 -1.89
CA ASN A 186 -21.27 6.17 -2.64
C ASN A 186 -21.00 5.62 -4.04
N SER A 187 -19.97 6.11 -4.74
CA SER A 187 -19.58 5.65 -6.08
C SER A 187 -19.08 4.20 -6.11
N LEU A 188 -18.77 3.61 -4.96
CA LEU A 188 -18.24 2.26 -4.82
C LEU A 188 -19.26 1.27 -4.23
N SER A 189 -20.44 1.77 -3.81
CA SER A 189 -21.48 0.95 -3.15
C SER A 189 -21.87 -0.29 -3.95
N ALA A 190 -21.92 -0.21 -5.27
CA ALA A 190 -22.21 -1.33 -6.16
C ALA A 190 -21.20 -2.49 -6.07
N SER A 191 -19.97 -2.22 -5.61
CA SER A 191 -18.93 -3.25 -5.39
C SER A 191 -19.05 -3.94 -4.05
N PHE A 192 -19.99 -3.51 -3.18
CA PHE A 192 -20.21 -4.04 -1.84
C PHE A 192 -21.64 -4.57 -1.70
N PRO A 193 -21.89 -5.85 -1.99
CA PRO A 193 -23.23 -6.44 -1.88
C PRO A 193 -23.80 -6.27 -0.46
N GLY A 194 -25.07 -5.88 -0.37
CA GLY A 194 -25.72 -5.63 0.91
C GLY A 194 -25.45 -4.25 1.51
N SER A 195 -24.71 -3.37 0.81
CA SER A 195 -24.53 -1.99 1.26
C SER A 195 -25.85 -1.22 1.28
N PHE A 196 -25.98 -0.30 2.22
CA PHE A 196 -27.14 0.59 2.34
C PHE A 196 -26.69 2.03 2.62
N GLN A 197 -27.47 2.99 2.16
CA GLN A 197 -27.15 4.40 2.36
C GLN A 197 -27.23 4.77 3.85
N ASN A 198 -26.16 5.39 4.34
CA ASN A 198 -26.06 5.84 5.73
C ASN A 198 -25.18 7.10 5.80
N LEU A 199 -25.64 8.13 6.51
CA LEU A 199 -24.92 9.38 6.80
C LEU A 199 -24.19 10.03 5.60
N GLY A 200 -24.83 9.99 4.41
CA GLY A 200 -24.34 10.63 3.18
C GLY A 200 -23.58 9.70 2.23
N ASP A 201 -23.09 8.58 2.71
CA ASP A 201 -22.40 7.53 1.95
C ASP A 201 -23.03 6.16 2.24
N PHE A 202 -22.27 5.07 2.27
CA PHE A 202 -22.80 3.73 2.44
C PHE A 202 -22.09 2.97 3.53
N THR A 203 -22.85 2.32 4.41
CA THR A 203 -22.38 1.23 5.28
C THR A 203 -22.51 -0.08 4.51
N ALA A 204 -21.50 -0.90 4.56
CA ALA A 204 -21.44 -2.14 3.80
C ALA A 204 -20.99 -3.32 4.67
N PRO A 205 -21.66 -4.48 4.61
CA PRO A 205 -21.16 -5.71 5.24
C PRO A 205 -19.75 -6.03 4.71
N TYR A 206 -18.80 -6.22 5.62
CA TYR A 206 -17.42 -6.54 5.26
C TYR A 206 -16.74 -7.29 6.40
N GLY A 207 -16.13 -8.43 6.09
CA GLY A 207 -15.43 -9.24 7.08
C GLY A 207 -14.02 -8.73 7.35
N ASP A 208 -13.46 -9.16 8.47
CA ASP A 208 -12.08 -8.86 8.85
C ASP A 208 -11.10 -9.27 7.75
N GLN A 209 -10.07 -8.46 7.57
CA GLN A 209 -9.00 -8.70 6.61
C GLN A 209 -7.71 -8.96 7.39
N LEU A 210 -7.41 -10.24 7.62
CA LEU A 210 -6.26 -10.69 8.39
C LEU A 210 -5.09 -11.07 7.48
N ASP A 211 -3.87 -11.05 8.05
CA ASP A 211 -2.62 -11.43 7.38
C ASP A 211 -2.37 -10.67 6.07
N LYS A 212 -2.89 -9.47 5.96
CA LYS A 212 -2.54 -8.54 4.90
C LYS A 212 -1.14 -7.99 5.12
N THR A 213 -0.66 -7.18 4.20
CA THR A 213 0.64 -6.53 4.31
C THR A 213 0.52 -5.02 4.18
N TRP A 214 1.49 -4.31 4.74
CA TRP A 214 1.67 -2.89 4.52
C TRP A 214 3.09 -2.59 4.05
N LEU A 215 3.25 -1.47 3.34
CA LEU A 215 4.52 -0.99 2.82
C LEU A 215 4.64 0.49 3.15
N LEU A 216 5.79 0.89 3.70
CA LEU A 216 6.19 2.29 3.81
C LEU A 216 7.02 2.69 2.59
N THR A 217 6.61 3.73 1.90
CA THR A 217 7.47 4.44 0.94
C THR A 217 7.96 5.70 1.60
N GLU A 218 9.28 5.78 1.79
CA GLU A 218 9.94 6.92 2.44
C GLU A 218 10.11 8.12 1.47
N GLY A 219 10.45 9.28 2.00
CA GLY A 219 10.71 10.49 1.24
C GLY A 219 10.15 11.74 1.91
N THR A 220 10.12 12.84 1.18
CA THR A 220 9.56 14.12 1.66
C THR A 220 8.04 14.07 1.91
N SER A 221 7.37 13.09 1.34
CA SER A 221 5.94 12.83 1.51
C SER A 221 5.76 11.32 1.71
N PRO A 222 6.07 10.78 2.89
CA PRO A 222 6.01 9.35 3.13
C PRO A 222 4.58 8.82 2.98
N THR A 223 4.45 7.61 2.44
CA THR A 223 3.15 6.97 2.24
C THR A 223 3.12 5.57 2.84
N ILE A 224 1.96 5.17 3.34
CA ILE A 224 1.63 3.80 3.71
C ILE A 224 0.73 3.23 2.62
N THR A 225 1.08 2.07 2.08
CA THR A 225 0.21 1.30 1.18
C THR A 225 -0.16 0.00 1.87
N VAL A 226 -1.45 -0.31 1.94
CA VAL A 226 -1.95 -1.61 2.44
C VAL A 226 -2.31 -2.52 1.28
N SER A 227 -2.25 -3.84 1.47
CA SER A 227 -2.51 -4.78 0.39
C SER A 227 -4.00 -4.92 0.08
N ASN A 228 -4.27 -5.44 -1.12
CA ASN A 228 -5.63 -5.52 -1.68
C ASN A 228 -6.62 -6.26 -0.76
N GLY A 229 -7.83 -5.73 -0.68
CA GLY A 229 -8.90 -6.19 0.22
C GLY A 229 -8.90 -5.48 1.58
N SER A 230 -7.82 -4.79 1.97
CA SER A 230 -7.79 -3.99 3.19
C SER A 230 -7.64 -2.50 2.88
N PHE A 231 -8.02 -1.64 3.81
CA PHE A 231 -7.94 -0.18 3.68
C PHE A 231 -8.00 0.48 5.07
N LEU A 232 -7.82 1.79 5.14
CA LEU A 232 -7.92 2.58 6.36
C LEU A 232 -9.13 3.50 6.31
N GLY A 233 -10.00 3.39 7.30
CA GLY A 233 -11.15 4.27 7.50
C GLY A 233 -12.16 4.22 6.34
N PHE A 234 -12.54 5.38 5.83
CA PHE A 234 -13.50 5.54 4.76
C PHE A 234 -12.93 5.10 3.40
N TYR A 235 -13.54 4.09 2.79
CA TYR A 235 -13.05 3.52 1.53
C TYR A 235 -13.42 4.36 0.31
N THR A 236 -12.42 4.80 -0.42
CA THR A 236 -12.54 5.62 -1.64
C THR A 236 -11.96 4.95 -2.89
N GLY A 237 -11.64 3.64 -2.80
CA GLY A 237 -11.06 2.86 -3.90
C GLY A 237 -9.54 2.97 -4.01
N VAL A 238 -8.85 3.59 -3.05
CA VAL A 238 -7.39 3.67 -3.01
C VAL A 238 -6.84 2.96 -1.77
N LEU A 239 -5.60 2.50 -1.85
CA LEU A 239 -4.92 1.73 -0.81
C LEU A 239 -3.64 2.41 -0.32
N THR A 240 -3.33 3.61 -0.83
CA THR A 240 -2.12 4.36 -0.51
C THR A 240 -2.50 5.66 0.19
N TYR A 241 -1.89 5.90 1.33
CA TYR A 241 -2.17 6.99 2.25
C TYR A 241 -0.89 7.78 2.52
N ARG A 242 -0.90 9.07 2.22
CA ARG A 242 0.17 10.00 2.58
C ARG A 242 0.11 10.29 4.08
N ILE A 243 1.22 10.15 4.76
CA ILE A 243 1.36 10.54 6.16
C ILE A 243 1.56 12.06 6.21
N LEU A 244 0.62 12.78 6.80
CA LEU A 244 0.74 14.22 7.04
C LEU A 244 1.42 14.51 8.38
N ASP A 245 1.05 13.74 9.40
CA ASP A 245 1.64 13.78 10.73
C ASP A 245 1.58 12.39 11.38
N LEU A 246 2.60 12.06 12.15
CA LEU A 246 2.67 10.81 12.90
C LEU A 246 3.46 11.01 14.18
N THR A 247 2.78 10.78 15.30
CA THR A 247 3.36 10.74 16.65
C THR A 247 3.32 9.31 17.19
N ASP A 248 3.68 9.12 18.45
CA ASP A 248 3.56 7.80 19.10
C ASP A 248 2.10 7.36 19.30
N SER A 249 1.15 8.28 19.31
CA SER A 249 -0.25 8.01 19.63
C SER A 249 -1.27 8.59 18.63
N THR A 250 -0.86 9.44 17.70
CA THR A 250 -1.76 10.05 16.70
C THR A 250 -1.19 9.94 15.29
N MET A 251 -2.07 9.81 14.31
CA MET A 251 -1.70 9.75 12.90
C MET A 251 -2.71 10.56 12.07
N GLN A 252 -2.20 11.41 11.18
CA GLN A 252 -3.01 12.13 10.21
C GLN A 252 -2.63 11.67 8.80
N LEU A 253 -3.63 11.28 8.05
CA LEU A 253 -3.48 10.74 6.69
C LEU A 253 -4.25 11.58 5.67
N GLN A 254 -3.70 11.60 4.46
CA GLN A 254 -4.37 12.12 3.26
C GLN A 254 -4.32 11.05 2.17
N TYR A 255 -5.40 10.91 1.41
CA TYR A 255 -5.48 9.95 0.31
C TYR A 255 -6.43 10.43 -0.77
N GLY A 256 -6.32 9.84 -1.96
CA GLY A 256 -7.13 10.22 -3.11
C GLY A 256 -8.50 9.55 -3.15
N HIS A 257 -9.18 9.75 -4.27
CA HIS A 257 -10.36 9.01 -4.69
C HIS A 257 -10.07 8.28 -6.00
N HIS A 258 -10.64 7.09 -6.19
CA HIS A 258 -10.35 6.26 -7.36
C HIS A 258 -10.61 6.95 -8.72
N ALA A 259 -11.57 7.87 -8.76
CA ALA A 259 -11.90 8.66 -9.95
C ALA A 259 -11.16 10.01 -10.04
N GLY A 260 -10.27 10.32 -9.07
CA GLY A 260 -9.59 11.61 -8.97
C GLY A 260 -10.50 12.74 -8.44
N GLY A 261 -9.97 13.96 -8.43
CA GLY A 261 -10.68 15.20 -8.09
C GLY A 261 -10.94 15.42 -6.60
N LEU A 262 -10.70 14.43 -5.74
CA LEU A 262 -10.94 14.49 -4.30
C LEU A 262 -9.71 14.08 -3.51
N LYS A 263 -9.41 14.82 -2.45
CA LYS A 263 -8.49 14.45 -1.36
C LYS A 263 -9.30 14.22 -0.10
N TRP A 264 -9.12 13.06 0.48
CA TRP A 264 -9.73 12.67 1.74
C TRP A 264 -8.70 12.73 2.86
N TYR A 265 -9.18 12.98 4.06
CA TYR A 265 -8.36 13.15 5.26
C TYR A 265 -8.90 12.28 6.37
N LEU A 266 -7.99 11.66 7.14
CA LEU A 266 -8.32 10.87 8.33
C LEU A 266 -7.41 11.28 9.50
N LYS A 267 -7.97 11.24 10.72
CA LYS A 267 -7.19 11.26 11.95
C LYS A 267 -7.44 9.98 12.71
N LEU A 268 -6.35 9.33 13.09
CA LEU A 268 -6.36 8.12 13.88
C LEU A 268 -5.58 8.36 15.18
N LYS A 269 -5.90 7.52 16.18
CA LYS A 269 -5.17 7.43 17.43
C LYS A 269 -4.89 5.97 17.77
N THR A 270 -3.94 5.73 18.65
CA THR A 270 -3.73 4.41 19.23
C THR A 270 -4.87 4.07 20.19
N GLU A 271 -5.24 2.78 20.21
CA GLU A 271 -6.23 2.23 21.14
C GLU A 271 -5.67 2.15 22.56
#